data_4a068d56ad11431d70c2913c12118d5c
#
_entry.id   4a068d56ad11431d70c2913c12118d5c
#
_cell.length_a   1.000
_cell.length_b   1.000
_cell.length_c   1.000
_cell.angle_alpha   90.00
_cell.angle_beta   90.00
_cell.angle_gamma   90.00
#
_symmetry.space_group_name_H-M   'P 1'
#
loop_
_entity.id
_entity.type
_entity.pdbx_description
1 polymer ?
#
loop_
_entity_poly.entity_id
_entity_poly.type
_entity_poly.pdbx_seq_one_letter_code
_entity_poly.pdbx_strand_id
1 'polypeptide(L)'
;MNDNECVQFLQWALPQLHMRWPGFRKVRAQVCKRIDRRLRQLAIEDIHTYKTYLHEHKLEWRVLDELCRITISRFYRDKAMFGFLTEHVLPTLAKNALMHHDNRLNAWSAGCASGEEAYTVSLIWLLRLQASFADLNIAITATDASDQMIARAQRACYAYSSIKSLPPQWREQAFRQQQCRTLPLPAQQFPTHQESYYLKPEFRQSVQFMRQDIRRQTPNARFDLVLCRNLVFTYFDIPLQCRVLEHIQQILKPGGALVIGIHENLPPGTAQFSVWSERLKVFKKTVNPHSRI
;
A
#
# COMPACT_ATOMS: atom_id res chain seq x y z
N MET A 1 1.07 -20.05 22.78
CA MET A 1 2.21 -20.15 21.81
C MET A 1 3.32 -19.20 22.24
N ASN A 2 4.55 -19.68 22.42
CA ASN A 2 5.71 -18.82 22.72
C ASN A 2 6.34 -18.23 21.44
N ASP A 3 7.27 -17.25 21.58
CA ASP A 3 7.87 -16.56 20.41
C ASP A 3 8.65 -17.51 19.51
N ASN A 4 9.36 -18.50 20.07
CA ASN A 4 10.14 -19.46 19.29
C ASN A 4 9.26 -20.41 18.46
N GLU A 5 8.19 -20.93 19.07
CA GLU A 5 7.18 -21.75 18.37
C GLU A 5 6.55 -20.99 17.21
N CYS A 6 6.21 -19.72 17.44
CA CYS A 6 5.67 -18.86 16.39
C CYS A 6 6.67 -18.62 15.25
N VAL A 7 7.94 -18.35 15.57
CA VAL A 7 9.00 -18.16 14.57
C VAL A 7 9.15 -19.41 13.70
N GLN A 8 9.25 -20.58 14.32
CA GLN A 8 9.36 -21.86 13.60
C GLN A 8 8.12 -22.13 12.73
N PHE A 9 6.93 -21.82 13.24
CA PHE A 9 5.70 -21.95 12.48
C PHE A 9 5.68 -21.01 11.26
N LEU A 10 6.02 -19.74 11.44
CA LEU A 10 6.05 -18.78 10.34
C LEU A 10 7.10 -19.14 9.28
N GLN A 11 8.28 -19.61 9.69
CA GLN A 11 9.30 -20.08 8.74
C GLN A 11 8.81 -21.27 7.90
N TRP A 12 7.97 -22.15 8.46
CA TRP A 12 7.35 -23.26 7.74
C TRP A 12 6.16 -22.79 6.87
N ALA A 13 5.28 -21.93 7.37
CA ALA A 13 4.03 -21.56 6.72
C ALA A 13 4.21 -20.52 5.60
N LEU A 14 5.07 -19.52 5.80
CA LEU A 14 5.21 -18.40 4.87
C LEU A 14 5.60 -18.81 3.44
N PRO A 15 6.54 -19.77 3.21
CA PRO A 15 6.85 -20.22 1.85
C PRO A 15 5.63 -20.82 1.11
N GLN A 16 4.72 -21.47 1.82
CA GLN A 16 3.49 -22.05 1.25
C GLN A 16 2.47 -20.98 0.84
N LEU A 17 2.61 -19.75 1.37
CA LEU A 17 1.84 -18.57 1.01
C LEU A 17 2.58 -17.65 0.01
N HIS A 18 3.69 -18.11 -0.58
CA HIS A 18 4.59 -17.31 -1.41
C HIS A 18 5.11 -16.06 -0.70
N MET A 19 5.37 -16.19 0.61
CA MET A 19 5.92 -15.13 1.47
C MET A 19 7.30 -15.53 1.99
N ARG A 20 8.11 -14.53 2.39
CA ARG A 20 9.46 -14.74 2.88
C ARG A 20 9.65 -14.27 4.32
N TRP A 21 10.25 -15.11 5.15
CA TRP A 21 10.52 -14.84 6.56
C TRP A 21 11.24 -13.50 6.84
N PRO A 22 12.26 -13.05 6.06
CA PRO A 22 12.94 -11.79 6.36
C PRO A 22 12.02 -10.58 6.50
N GLY A 23 10.93 -10.52 5.73
CA GLY A 23 9.93 -9.45 5.81
C GLY A 23 9.16 -9.43 7.14
N PHE A 24 9.02 -10.59 7.77
CA PHE A 24 8.21 -10.74 8.98
C PHE A 24 8.97 -10.56 10.29
N ARG A 25 10.32 -10.59 10.28
CA ARG A 25 11.13 -10.55 11.51
C ARG A 25 10.74 -9.44 12.48
N LYS A 26 10.54 -8.21 11.97
CA LYS A 26 10.22 -7.04 12.80
C LYS A 26 8.75 -6.94 13.20
N VAL A 27 7.85 -7.60 12.47
CA VAL A 27 6.39 -7.50 12.65
C VAL A 27 5.77 -8.80 13.18
N ARG A 28 6.59 -9.85 13.41
CA ARG A 28 6.12 -11.19 13.81
C ARG A 28 5.20 -11.17 15.02
N ALA A 29 5.52 -10.38 16.03
CA ALA A 29 4.72 -10.32 17.24
C ALA A 29 3.23 -10.00 17.00
N GLN A 30 2.94 -9.15 15.99
CA GLN A 30 1.58 -8.84 15.59
C GLN A 30 0.90 -10.04 14.91
N VAL A 31 1.62 -10.74 14.05
CA VAL A 31 1.13 -11.94 13.34
C VAL A 31 0.90 -13.06 14.36
N CYS A 32 1.87 -13.31 15.24
CA CYS A 32 1.79 -14.31 16.29
C CYS A 32 0.55 -14.12 17.19
N LYS A 33 0.27 -12.88 17.61
CA LYS A 33 -0.94 -12.56 18.40
C LYS A 33 -2.24 -12.89 17.64
N ARG A 34 -2.26 -12.69 16.31
CA ARG A 34 -3.43 -13.03 15.48
C ARG A 34 -3.60 -14.54 15.36
N ILE A 35 -2.51 -15.26 15.13
CA ILE A 35 -2.51 -16.73 15.07
C ILE A 35 -2.94 -17.30 16.41
N ASP A 36 -2.39 -16.83 17.51
CA ASP A 36 -2.76 -17.28 18.87
C ASP A 36 -4.25 -17.05 19.18
N ARG A 37 -4.82 -15.93 18.71
CA ARG A 37 -6.27 -15.70 18.78
C ARG A 37 -7.04 -16.71 17.94
N ARG A 38 -6.54 -17.05 16.74
CA ARG A 38 -7.18 -18.04 15.87
C ARG A 38 -7.18 -19.44 16.47
N LEU A 39 -6.07 -19.85 17.07
CA LEU A 39 -6.00 -21.13 17.80
C LEU A 39 -7.10 -21.24 18.86
N ARG A 40 -7.27 -20.18 19.66
CA ARG A 40 -8.35 -20.11 20.67
C ARG A 40 -9.75 -20.19 20.06
N GLN A 41 -9.98 -19.54 18.91
CA GLN A 41 -11.27 -19.62 18.20
C GLN A 41 -11.59 -21.03 17.69
N LEU A 42 -10.56 -21.80 17.31
CA LEU A 42 -10.68 -23.16 16.83
C LEU A 42 -10.64 -24.21 17.96
N ALA A 43 -10.46 -23.78 19.23
CA ALA A 43 -10.21 -24.63 20.37
C ALA A 43 -9.01 -25.59 20.16
N ILE A 44 -7.96 -25.08 19.47
CA ILE A 44 -6.70 -25.80 19.25
C ILE A 44 -5.69 -25.32 20.29
N GLU A 45 -5.08 -26.28 21.01
CA GLU A 45 -4.20 -25.99 22.14
C GLU A 45 -2.80 -25.54 21.71
N ASP A 46 -2.26 -26.11 20.65
CA ASP A 46 -0.87 -25.90 20.24
C ASP A 46 -0.69 -25.73 18.72
N ILE A 47 0.49 -25.26 18.34
CA ILE A 47 0.82 -24.94 16.96
C ILE A 47 1.07 -26.19 16.10
N HIS A 48 1.41 -27.33 16.73
CA HIS A 48 1.62 -28.58 16.01
C HIS A 48 0.28 -29.13 15.51
N THR A 49 -0.72 -29.16 16.38
CA THR A 49 -2.11 -29.50 16.04
C THR A 49 -2.66 -28.56 14.95
N TYR A 50 -2.32 -27.27 15.00
CA TYR A 50 -2.73 -26.32 13.96
C TYR A 50 -2.09 -26.62 12.59
N LYS A 51 -0.84 -27.11 12.55
CA LYS A 51 -0.24 -27.55 11.29
C LYS A 51 -1.00 -28.74 10.69
N THR A 52 -1.38 -29.72 11.50
CA THR A 52 -2.23 -30.83 11.07
C THR A 52 -3.57 -30.33 10.54
N TYR A 53 -4.21 -29.43 11.28
CA TYR A 53 -5.47 -28.82 10.88
C TYR A 53 -5.37 -28.10 9.52
N LEU A 54 -4.27 -27.38 9.26
CA LEU A 54 -4.01 -26.74 7.97
C LEU A 54 -3.85 -27.74 6.81
N HIS A 55 -3.31 -28.94 7.05
CA HIS A 55 -3.22 -29.98 6.03
C HIS A 55 -4.59 -30.56 5.66
N GLU A 56 -5.47 -30.71 6.63
CA GLU A 56 -6.81 -31.27 6.47
C GLU A 56 -7.81 -30.24 5.94
N HIS A 57 -7.63 -28.94 6.26
CA HIS A 57 -8.57 -27.87 5.98
C HIS A 57 -7.98 -26.82 5.03
N LYS A 58 -8.03 -27.07 3.71
CA LYS A 58 -7.45 -26.18 2.69
C LYS A 58 -7.95 -24.71 2.75
N LEU A 59 -9.16 -24.47 3.23
CA LEU A 59 -9.71 -23.14 3.36
C LEU A 59 -9.05 -22.34 4.48
N GLU A 60 -8.49 -23.02 5.50
CA GLU A 60 -7.79 -22.35 6.61
C GLU A 60 -6.52 -21.65 6.15
N TRP A 61 -5.88 -22.08 5.07
CA TRP A 61 -4.74 -21.38 4.47
C TRP A 61 -5.11 -19.95 4.01
N ARG A 62 -6.36 -19.71 3.59
CA ARG A 62 -6.84 -18.35 3.26
C ARG A 62 -6.95 -17.48 4.51
N VAL A 63 -7.42 -18.07 5.61
CA VAL A 63 -7.47 -17.38 6.90
C VAL A 63 -6.07 -17.04 7.39
N LEU A 64 -5.14 -17.98 7.31
CA LEU A 64 -3.74 -17.77 7.68
C LEU A 64 -3.08 -16.67 6.82
N ASP A 65 -3.34 -16.66 5.50
CA ASP A 65 -2.88 -15.58 4.61
C ASP A 65 -3.37 -14.21 5.11
N GLU A 66 -4.65 -14.10 5.48
CA GLU A 66 -5.21 -12.87 6.02
C GLU A 66 -4.59 -12.46 7.35
N LEU A 67 -4.30 -13.41 8.24
CA LEU A 67 -3.62 -13.17 9.51
C LEU A 67 -2.20 -12.65 9.33
N CYS A 68 -1.53 -13.04 8.24
CA CYS A 68 -0.18 -12.59 7.88
C CYS A 68 -0.14 -11.19 7.24
N ARG A 69 -1.26 -10.60 6.83
CA ARG A 69 -1.27 -9.28 6.19
C ARG A 69 -0.88 -8.18 7.16
N ILE A 70 0.08 -7.35 6.76
CA ILE A 70 0.54 -6.22 7.55
C ILE A 70 -0.08 -4.94 6.99
N THR A 71 -0.91 -4.28 7.78
CA THR A 71 -1.74 -3.15 7.37
C THR A 71 -1.37 -1.84 8.09
N ILE A 72 -0.08 -1.66 8.41
CA ILE A 72 0.41 -0.44 9.08
C ILE A 72 0.59 0.65 8.04
N SER A 73 -0.27 1.67 8.09
CA SER A 73 -0.21 2.84 7.23
C SER A 73 -0.31 4.13 8.03
N ARG A 74 0.23 5.22 7.50
CA ARG A 74 0.15 6.59 8.03
C ARG A 74 0.27 7.59 6.90
N PHE A 75 -0.39 8.74 7.05
CA PHE A 75 -0.20 9.86 6.14
C PHE A 75 1.25 10.32 6.13
N TYR A 76 1.75 10.68 4.96
CA TYR A 76 3.06 11.25 4.74
C TYR A 76 4.20 10.41 5.34
N ARG A 77 4.04 9.09 5.33
CA ARG A 77 5.05 8.13 5.78
C ARG A 77 6.26 8.24 4.85
N ASP A 78 7.47 8.34 5.43
CA ASP A 78 8.72 8.60 4.69
C ASP A 78 8.71 9.97 4.00
N LYS A 79 8.67 11.04 4.83
CA LYS A 79 8.55 12.45 4.42
C LYS A 79 9.48 12.84 3.28
N ALA A 80 10.74 12.40 3.32
CA ALA A 80 11.72 12.71 2.28
C ALA A 80 11.33 12.16 0.91
N MET A 81 10.71 10.97 0.87
CA MET A 81 10.21 10.38 -0.37
C MET A 81 9.03 11.19 -0.93
N PHE A 82 8.06 11.56 -0.10
CA PHE A 82 6.94 12.40 -0.55
C PHE A 82 7.40 13.83 -0.92
N GLY A 83 8.41 14.38 -0.24
CA GLY A 83 9.06 15.63 -0.67
C GLY A 83 9.63 15.51 -2.08
N PHE A 84 10.39 14.46 -2.35
CA PHE A 84 10.95 14.19 -3.68
C PHE A 84 9.86 13.96 -4.75
N LEU A 85 8.77 13.27 -4.39
CA LEU A 85 7.61 13.15 -5.28
C LEU A 85 7.02 14.52 -5.63
N THR A 86 6.87 15.39 -4.63
CA THR A 86 6.28 16.73 -4.79
C THR A 86 7.15 17.64 -5.66
N GLU A 87 8.46 17.63 -5.43
CA GLU A 87 9.38 18.60 -6.04
C GLU A 87 9.92 18.15 -7.40
N HIS A 88 10.00 16.85 -7.65
CA HIS A 88 10.68 16.33 -8.84
C HIS A 88 9.82 15.38 -9.68
N VAL A 89 9.22 14.35 -9.05
CA VAL A 89 8.59 13.27 -9.81
C VAL A 89 7.25 13.73 -10.40
N LEU A 90 6.33 14.18 -9.57
CA LEU A 90 5.00 14.59 -10.02
C LEU A 90 5.04 15.76 -11.02
N PRO A 91 5.86 16.82 -10.83
CA PRO A 91 6.00 17.87 -11.84
C PRO A 91 6.56 17.37 -13.17
N THR A 92 7.50 16.42 -13.15
CA THR A 92 8.03 15.82 -14.38
C THR A 92 6.98 15.00 -15.10
N LEU A 93 6.23 14.16 -14.37
CA LEU A 93 5.14 13.35 -14.93
C LEU A 93 4.01 14.25 -15.47
N ALA A 94 3.67 15.33 -14.78
CA ALA A 94 2.67 16.30 -15.21
C ALA A 94 3.07 16.99 -16.52
N LYS A 95 4.32 17.45 -16.62
CA LYS A 95 4.84 18.04 -17.87
C LYS A 95 4.80 17.02 -19.02
N ASN A 96 5.18 15.77 -18.78
CA ASN A 96 5.12 14.72 -19.78
C ASN A 96 3.66 14.46 -20.24
N ALA A 97 2.71 14.39 -19.30
CA ALA A 97 1.30 14.20 -19.62
C ALA A 97 0.77 15.34 -20.51
N LEU A 98 1.05 16.58 -20.16
CA LEU A 98 0.67 17.74 -20.98
C LEU A 98 1.32 17.74 -22.38
N MET A 99 2.59 17.35 -22.51
CA MET A 99 3.25 17.21 -23.81
C MET A 99 2.61 16.13 -24.70
N HIS A 100 1.97 15.13 -24.10
CA HIS A 100 1.21 14.10 -24.81
C HIS A 100 -0.28 14.41 -24.94
N HIS A 101 -0.70 15.65 -24.62
CA HIS A 101 -2.09 16.08 -24.60
C HIS A 101 -3.00 15.26 -23.69
N ASP A 102 -2.43 14.62 -22.70
CA ASP A 102 -3.19 13.97 -21.64
C ASP A 102 -3.79 15.05 -20.71
N ASN A 103 -5.08 14.95 -20.42
CA ASN A 103 -5.75 15.83 -19.44
C ASN A 103 -5.75 15.26 -18.03
N ARG A 104 -5.10 14.09 -17.85
CA ARG A 104 -5.11 13.35 -16.58
C ARG A 104 -3.79 12.64 -16.31
N LEU A 105 -3.28 12.81 -15.09
CA LEU A 105 -2.18 12.03 -14.55
C LEU A 105 -2.77 10.85 -13.74
N ASN A 106 -2.43 9.63 -14.13
CA ASN A 106 -2.94 8.42 -13.49
C ASN A 106 -1.91 7.86 -12.51
N ALA A 107 -2.28 7.73 -11.24
CA ALA A 107 -1.47 7.12 -10.20
C ALA A 107 -2.12 5.84 -9.65
N TRP A 108 -1.31 4.86 -9.27
CA TRP A 108 -1.76 3.65 -8.59
C TRP A 108 -1.04 3.48 -7.26
N SER A 109 -1.79 3.37 -6.17
CA SER A 109 -1.31 2.97 -4.85
C SER A 109 -1.66 1.50 -4.62
N ALA A 110 -0.67 0.63 -4.73
CA ALA A 110 -0.80 -0.82 -4.63
C ALA A 110 -0.57 -1.27 -3.19
N GLY A 111 -1.58 -1.90 -2.57
CA GLY A 111 -1.57 -2.24 -1.15
C GLY A 111 -1.80 -1.00 -0.29
N CYS A 112 -2.83 -0.22 -0.62
CA CYS A 112 -3.12 1.09 -0.02
C CYS A 112 -3.54 1.04 1.46
N ALA A 113 -3.78 -0.14 2.03
CA ALA A 113 -4.32 -0.33 3.38
C ALA A 113 -5.56 0.56 3.64
N SER A 114 -5.56 1.37 4.68
CA SER A 114 -6.67 2.29 4.99
C SER A 114 -6.60 3.64 4.23
N GLY A 115 -5.85 3.73 3.13
CA GLY A 115 -5.91 4.82 2.16
C GLY A 115 -4.98 5.99 2.41
N GLU A 116 -4.19 5.99 3.48
CA GLU A 116 -3.36 7.13 3.88
C GLU A 116 -2.32 7.51 2.81
N GLU A 117 -1.77 6.54 2.07
CA GLU A 117 -0.82 6.78 0.99
C GLU A 117 -1.51 7.45 -0.21
N ALA A 118 -2.63 6.88 -0.67
CA ALA A 118 -3.38 7.41 -1.79
C ALA A 118 -3.89 8.83 -1.51
N TYR A 119 -4.42 9.07 -0.33
CA TYR A 119 -4.83 10.39 0.08
C TYR A 119 -3.66 11.37 0.30
N THR A 120 -2.48 10.89 0.69
CA THR A 120 -1.28 11.75 0.72
C THR A 120 -0.94 12.27 -0.67
N VAL A 121 -1.03 11.43 -1.70
CA VAL A 121 -0.81 11.86 -3.10
C VAL A 121 -1.87 12.88 -3.54
N SER A 122 -3.13 12.65 -3.19
CA SER A 122 -4.22 13.61 -3.45
C SER A 122 -3.97 14.96 -2.78
N LEU A 123 -3.56 14.96 -1.50
CA LEU A 123 -3.22 16.17 -0.76
C LEU A 123 -2.05 16.93 -1.40
N ILE A 124 -1.00 16.22 -1.81
CA ILE A 124 0.15 16.81 -2.52
C ILE A 124 -0.33 17.50 -3.79
N TRP A 125 -1.12 16.79 -4.59
CA TRP A 125 -1.62 17.35 -5.84
C TRP A 125 -2.43 18.62 -5.63
N LEU A 126 -3.46 18.54 -4.82
CA LEU A 126 -4.42 19.64 -4.62
C LEU A 126 -3.82 20.83 -3.88
N LEU A 127 -2.94 20.60 -2.89
CA LEU A 127 -2.41 21.67 -2.05
C LEU A 127 -1.08 22.27 -2.58
N ARG A 128 -0.39 21.58 -3.49
CA ARG A 128 0.94 22.03 -3.92
C ARG A 128 1.10 22.15 -5.43
N LEU A 129 0.40 21.35 -6.23
CA LEU A 129 0.68 21.22 -7.66
C LEU A 129 -0.46 21.72 -8.56
N GLN A 130 -1.70 21.61 -8.11
CA GLN A 130 -2.88 21.93 -8.92
C GLN A 130 -2.82 23.35 -9.53
N ALA A 131 -2.37 24.32 -8.77
CA ALA A 131 -2.24 25.71 -9.28
C ALA A 131 -1.21 25.85 -10.42
N SER A 132 -0.17 25.02 -10.43
CA SER A 132 0.87 25.01 -11.48
C SER A 132 0.50 24.17 -12.70
N PHE A 133 -0.51 23.29 -12.57
CA PHE A 133 -0.98 22.36 -13.60
C PHE A 133 -2.51 22.40 -13.69
N ALA A 134 -3.08 23.59 -13.89
CA ALA A 134 -4.54 23.83 -13.85
C ALA A 134 -5.33 22.99 -14.87
N ASP A 135 -4.74 22.71 -16.05
CA ASP A 135 -5.37 21.93 -17.11
C ASP A 135 -5.22 20.40 -16.93
N LEU A 136 -4.56 19.98 -15.86
CA LEU A 136 -4.29 18.56 -15.60
C LEU A 136 -4.97 18.11 -14.30
N ASN A 137 -5.74 17.05 -14.38
CA ASN A 137 -6.33 16.39 -13.21
C ASN A 137 -5.49 15.19 -12.78
N ILE A 138 -5.55 14.82 -11.50
CA ILE A 138 -5.01 13.55 -11.03
C ILE A 138 -6.14 12.53 -10.80
N ALA A 139 -5.91 11.28 -11.22
CA ALA A 139 -6.76 10.15 -10.87
C ALA A 139 -5.91 9.09 -10.16
N ILE A 140 -6.33 8.71 -8.97
CA ILE A 140 -5.60 7.78 -8.11
C ILE A 140 -6.43 6.53 -7.94
N THR A 141 -5.97 5.41 -8.51
CA THR A 141 -6.49 4.08 -8.22
C THR A 141 -5.78 3.55 -6.98
N ALA A 142 -6.51 3.13 -5.98
CA ALA A 142 -5.97 2.61 -4.73
C ALA A 142 -6.52 1.20 -4.48
N THR A 143 -5.65 0.20 -4.37
CA THR A 143 -6.06 -1.20 -4.26
C THR A 143 -5.50 -1.85 -3.02
N ASP A 144 -6.32 -2.70 -2.38
CA ASP A 144 -5.90 -3.57 -1.27
C ASP A 144 -6.68 -4.88 -1.33
N ALA A 145 -6.08 -5.96 -0.85
CA ALA A 145 -6.73 -7.28 -0.83
C ALA A 145 -7.77 -7.43 0.30
N SER A 146 -7.81 -6.50 1.26
CA SER A 146 -8.68 -6.54 2.44
C SER A 146 -9.90 -5.65 2.27
N ASP A 147 -11.10 -6.24 2.25
CA ASP A 147 -12.37 -5.50 2.28
C ASP A 147 -12.46 -4.53 3.46
N GLN A 148 -11.97 -4.96 4.62
CA GLN A 148 -11.97 -4.13 5.83
C GLN A 148 -11.11 -2.87 5.65
N MET A 149 -9.94 -2.98 5.00
CA MET A 149 -9.07 -1.84 4.74
C MET A 149 -9.70 -0.90 3.70
N ILE A 150 -10.26 -1.43 2.63
CA ILE A 150 -10.98 -0.63 1.62
C ILE A 150 -12.16 0.13 2.27
N ALA A 151 -12.98 -0.55 3.07
CA ALA A 151 -14.09 0.11 3.76
C ALA A 151 -13.62 1.21 4.74
N ARG A 152 -12.46 1.02 5.40
CA ARG A 152 -11.84 2.07 6.24
C ARG A 152 -11.33 3.24 5.41
N ALA A 153 -10.68 2.97 4.28
CA ALA A 153 -10.18 3.98 3.37
C ALA A 153 -11.34 4.85 2.82
N GLN A 154 -12.43 4.23 2.41
CA GLN A 154 -13.62 4.92 1.90
C GLN A 154 -14.29 5.81 2.97
N ARG A 155 -14.30 5.38 4.23
CA ARG A 155 -14.79 6.23 5.34
C ARG A 155 -13.94 7.46 5.56
N ALA A 156 -12.64 7.38 5.28
CA ALA A 156 -11.69 8.49 5.40
C ALA A 156 -11.69 9.16 6.78
N CYS A 157 -11.82 8.35 7.83
CA CYS A 157 -11.82 8.78 9.22
C CYS A 157 -10.61 8.19 9.95
N TYR A 158 -9.79 9.03 10.57
CA TYR A 158 -8.47 8.68 11.07
C TYR A 158 -8.23 9.18 12.48
N ALA A 159 -7.47 8.45 13.29
CA ALA A 159 -6.94 8.93 14.55
C ALA A 159 -5.83 9.97 14.33
N TYR A 160 -5.61 10.85 15.29
CA TYR A 160 -4.52 11.84 15.23
C TYR A 160 -3.15 11.21 14.97
N SER A 161 -2.88 10.03 15.53
CA SER A 161 -1.64 9.29 15.30
C SER A 161 -1.36 8.96 13.83
N SER A 162 -2.40 8.82 13.01
CA SER A 162 -2.27 8.57 11.55
C SER A 162 -1.91 9.84 10.78
N ILE A 163 -2.42 11.01 11.19
CA ILE A 163 -2.28 12.29 10.48
C ILE A 163 -1.16 13.19 11.02
N LYS A 164 -0.61 12.89 12.19
CA LYS A 164 0.36 13.76 12.89
C LYS A 164 1.62 14.09 12.08
N SER A 165 1.96 13.26 11.09
CA SER A 165 3.15 13.46 10.24
C SER A 165 2.91 14.43 9.09
N LEU A 166 1.66 14.79 8.79
CA LEU A 166 1.34 15.84 7.83
C LEU A 166 1.78 17.22 8.34
N PRO A 167 2.13 18.16 7.46
CA PRO A 167 2.30 19.56 7.83
C PRO A 167 1.06 20.11 8.56
N PRO A 168 1.22 20.94 9.61
CA PRO A 168 0.09 21.47 10.38
C PRO A 168 -0.97 22.12 9.49
N GLN A 169 -0.57 22.99 8.57
CA GLN A 169 -1.45 23.67 7.62
C GLN A 169 -2.28 22.70 6.77
N TRP A 170 -1.70 21.56 6.34
CA TRP A 170 -2.44 20.57 5.57
C TRP A 170 -3.49 19.85 6.42
N ARG A 171 -3.18 19.60 7.71
CA ARG A 171 -4.16 19.01 8.62
C ARG A 171 -5.39 19.92 8.79
N GLU A 172 -5.16 21.19 9.01
CA GLU A 172 -6.22 22.19 9.19
C GLU A 172 -7.06 22.37 7.91
N GLN A 173 -6.40 22.43 6.77
CA GLN A 173 -7.09 22.57 5.48
C GLN A 173 -7.87 21.32 5.10
N ALA A 174 -7.31 20.13 5.28
CA ALA A 174 -7.85 18.89 4.73
C ALA A 174 -8.73 18.09 5.69
N PHE A 175 -8.64 18.30 6.98
CA PHE A 175 -9.39 17.50 7.95
C PHE A 175 -10.37 18.34 8.77
N ARG A 176 -11.47 17.69 9.18
CA ARG A 176 -12.38 18.19 10.21
C ARG A 176 -12.28 17.28 11.42
N GLN A 177 -12.11 17.86 12.58
CA GLN A 177 -12.25 17.13 13.83
C GLN A 177 -13.74 16.85 14.03
N GLN A 178 -14.10 15.59 14.16
CA GLN A 178 -15.48 15.16 14.37
C GLN A 178 -15.48 13.94 15.28
N GLN A 179 -16.44 13.84 16.17
CA GLN A 179 -16.71 12.60 16.84
C GLN A 179 -17.27 11.62 15.82
N CYS A 180 -16.43 10.67 15.37
CA CYS A 180 -16.92 9.58 14.53
C CYS A 180 -17.90 8.75 15.35
N ARG A 181 -19.19 8.82 15.02
CA ARG A 181 -20.15 7.82 15.51
C ARG A 181 -19.69 6.48 14.95
N THR A 182 -19.13 5.67 15.81
CA THR A 182 -18.74 4.30 15.47
C THR A 182 -20.01 3.52 15.17
N LEU A 183 -20.20 3.18 13.89
CA LEU A 183 -21.03 2.01 13.57
C LEU A 183 -20.36 0.80 14.22
N PRO A 184 -21.13 -0.15 14.80
CA PRO A 184 -20.59 -1.28 15.52
C PRO A 184 -19.78 -2.18 14.59
N LEU A 185 -18.50 -1.92 14.50
CA LEU A 185 -17.52 -2.94 14.11
C LEU A 185 -17.18 -3.71 15.38
N PRO A 186 -16.79 -5.00 15.31
CA PRO A 186 -16.46 -5.75 16.50
C PRO A 186 -15.49 -4.96 17.36
N ALA A 187 -15.89 -4.77 18.61
CA ALA A 187 -15.47 -3.76 19.59
C ALA A 187 -14.00 -3.77 20.04
N GLN A 188 -13.06 -4.33 19.28
CA GLN A 188 -11.72 -4.66 19.78
C GLN A 188 -10.56 -3.79 19.28
N GLN A 189 -10.79 -2.71 18.53
CA GLN A 189 -9.66 -1.95 17.97
C GLN A 189 -9.66 -0.42 18.17
N PHE A 190 -10.67 0.18 18.81
CA PHE A 190 -10.64 1.61 19.09
C PHE A 190 -11.18 1.88 20.51
N PRO A 191 -10.43 2.61 21.36
CA PRO A 191 -11.00 3.17 22.58
C PRO A 191 -12.10 4.16 22.22
N THR A 192 -13.22 4.11 22.92
CA THR A 192 -14.50 4.77 22.66
C THR A 192 -14.51 6.30 22.75
N HIS A 193 -13.36 6.95 22.98
CA HIS A 193 -13.24 8.42 23.17
C HIS A 193 -12.06 9.04 22.42
N GLN A 194 -11.54 8.43 21.35
CA GLN A 194 -10.45 9.05 20.59
C GLN A 194 -11.01 10.05 19.58
N GLU A 195 -10.49 11.28 19.62
CA GLU A 195 -10.71 12.30 18.59
C GLU A 195 -10.43 11.73 17.21
N SER A 196 -11.39 11.85 16.34
CA SER A 196 -11.32 11.36 14.98
C SER A 196 -11.27 12.52 13.99
N TYR A 197 -10.48 12.37 12.96
CA TYR A 197 -10.24 13.36 11.93
C TYR A 197 -10.78 12.85 10.59
N TYR A 198 -11.76 13.54 10.08
CA TYR A 198 -12.43 13.19 8.83
C TYR A 198 -11.83 13.98 7.68
N LEU A 199 -11.32 13.29 6.66
CA LEU A 199 -10.81 13.94 5.45
C LEU A 199 -11.97 14.55 4.67
N LYS A 200 -11.85 15.84 4.33
CA LYS A 200 -12.89 16.57 3.63
C LYS A 200 -13.16 16.00 2.22
N PRO A 201 -14.40 16.08 1.71
CA PRO A 201 -14.80 15.45 0.44
C PRO A 201 -13.93 15.85 -0.76
N GLU A 202 -13.55 17.13 -0.86
CA GLU A 202 -12.74 17.67 -1.96
C GLU A 202 -11.41 16.95 -2.14
N PHE A 203 -10.80 16.44 -1.05
CA PHE A 203 -9.54 15.68 -1.09
C PHE A 203 -9.72 14.19 -1.38
N ARG A 204 -10.95 13.72 -1.51
CA ARG A 204 -11.29 12.31 -1.73
C ARG A 204 -11.68 12.00 -3.17
N GLN A 205 -12.13 13.01 -3.92
CA GLN A 205 -12.74 12.86 -5.24
C GLN A 205 -11.80 12.26 -6.28
N SER A 206 -10.49 12.52 -6.16
CA SER A 206 -9.47 12.00 -7.07
C SER A 206 -9.10 10.55 -6.80
N VAL A 207 -9.59 9.92 -5.71
CA VAL A 207 -9.17 8.58 -5.26
C VAL A 207 -10.30 7.58 -5.40
N GLN A 208 -10.06 6.53 -6.19
CA GLN A 208 -10.96 5.38 -6.34
C GLN A 208 -10.37 4.17 -5.61
N PHE A 209 -11.11 3.62 -4.66
CA PHE A 209 -10.72 2.42 -3.93
C PHE A 209 -11.34 1.16 -4.54
N MET A 210 -10.52 0.12 -4.71
CA MET A 210 -10.94 -1.17 -5.24
C MET A 210 -10.35 -2.32 -4.41
N ARG A 211 -11.16 -3.33 -4.11
CA ARG A 211 -10.64 -4.59 -3.58
C ARG A 211 -9.91 -5.35 -4.68
N GLN A 212 -8.60 -5.54 -4.53
CA GLN A 212 -7.80 -6.24 -5.52
C GLN A 212 -6.53 -6.83 -4.88
N ASP A 213 -6.28 -8.11 -5.11
CA ASP A 213 -5.05 -8.76 -4.67
C ASP A 213 -4.01 -8.69 -5.79
N ILE A 214 -2.96 -7.91 -5.58
CA ILE A 214 -1.87 -7.69 -6.52
C ILE A 214 -1.17 -8.98 -6.98
N ARG A 215 -1.27 -10.06 -6.19
CA ARG A 215 -0.73 -11.38 -6.54
C ARG A 215 -1.49 -12.04 -7.70
N ARG A 216 -2.72 -11.64 -7.93
CA ARG A 216 -3.65 -12.26 -8.89
C ARG A 216 -3.94 -11.36 -10.09
N GLN A 217 -4.05 -10.06 -9.86
CA GLN A 217 -4.43 -9.11 -10.89
C GLN A 217 -3.94 -7.70 -10.58
N THR A 218 -3.75 -6.90 -11.63
CA THR A 218 -3.49 -5.46 -11.57
C THR A 218 -4.68 -4.69 -12.15
N PRO A 219 -4.83 -3.39 -11.85
CA PRO A 219 -5.87 -2.58 -12.47
C PRO A 219 -5.71 -2.55 -13.99
N ASN A 220 -6.85 -2.60 -14.71
CA ASN A 220 -6.87 -2.51 -16.17
C ASN A 220 -6.80 -1.04 -16.62
N ALA A 221 -5.63 -0.41 -16.42
CA ALA A 221 -5.36 0.97 -16.80
C ALA A 221 -3.85 1.16 -17.00
N ARG A 222 -3.47 2.28 -17.63
CA ARG A 222 -2.06 2.70 -17.77
C ARG A 222 -1.78 3.81 -16.76
N PHE A 223 -0.63 3.73 -16.11
CA PHE A 223 -0.27 4.63 -15.02
C PHE A 223 1.00 5.44 -15.32
N ASP A 224 1.01 6.67 -14.87
CA ASP A 224 2.19 7.55 -14.88
C ASP A 224 3.02 7.34 -13.60
N LEU A 225 2.35 7.00 -12.47
CA LEU A 225 2.97 6.75 -11.19
C LEU A 225 2.40 5.47 -10.56
N VAL A 226 3.29 4.58 -10.11
CA VAL A 226 2.94 3.41 -9.30
C VAL A 226 3.67 3.48 -7.96
N LEU A 227 2.92 3.48 -6.86
CA LEU A 227 3.44 3.30 -5.51
C LEU A 227 3.16 1.86 -5.07
N CYS A 228 4.20 1.05 -4.92
CA CYS A 228 4.13 -0.32 -4.44
C CYS A 228 5.07 -0.47 -3.25
N ARG A 229 4.68 0.09 -2.10
CA ARG A 229 5.58 0.33 -0.97
C ARG A 229 5.27 -0.58 0.21
N ASN A 230 6.32 -1.15 0.78
CA ASN A 230 6.26 -1.98 1.99
C ASN A 230 5.27 -3.17 1.88
N LEU A 231 5.17 -3.75 0.69
CA LEU A 231 4.29 -4.87 0.39
C LEU A 231 5.04 -5.95 -0.40
N VAL A 232 5.12 -5.83 -1.71
CA VAL A 232 5.61 -6.87 -2.62
C VAL A 232 7.06 -7.21 -2.32
N PHE A 233 7.93 -6.21 -2.31
CA PHE A 233 9.38 -6.37 -2.16
C PHE A 233 9.83 -6.55 -0.70
N THR A 234 8.90 -6.44 0.24
CA THR A 234 9.13 -6.78 1.66
C THR A 234 8.71 -8.22 1.96
N TYR A 235 7.48 -8.61 1.61
CA TYR A 235 6.84 -9.81 2.15
C TYR A 235 6.81 -11.00 1.20
N PHE A 236 6.79 -10.80 -0.12
CA PHE A 236 6.65 -11.92 -1.07
C PHE A 236 7.98 -12.58 -1.41
N ASP A 237 7.94 -13.84 -1.82
CA ASP A 237 9.11 -14.56 -2.34
C ASP A 237 9.58 -13.96 -3.67
N ILE A 238 10.82 -14.25 -4.07
CA ILE A 238 11.44 -13.67 -5.27
C ILE A 238 10.67 -14.02 -6.56
N PRO A 239 10.19 -15.27 -6.78
CA PRO A 239 9.39 -15.58 -7.96
C PRO A 239 8.12 -14.73 -8.06
N LEU A 240 7.41 -14.52 -6.95
CA LEU A 240 6.21 -13.68 -6.93
C LEU A 240 6.55 -12.19 -7.12
N GLN A 241 7.64 -11.71 -6.54
CA GLN A 241 8.13 -10.34 -6.77
C GLN A 241 8.39 -10.08 -8.26
N CYS A 242 9.06 -11.00 -8.95
CA CYS A 242 9.33 -10.89 -10.39
C CYS A 242 8.04 -10.82 -11.20
N ARG A 243 7.09 -11.74 -10.97
CA ARG A 243 5.79 -11.71 -11.68
C ARG A 243 5.01 -10.41 -11.46
N VAL A 244 4.95 -9.94 -10.21
CA VAL A 244 4.25 -8.67 -9.92
C VAL A 244 4.95 -7.50 -10.58
N LEU A 245 6.29 -7.48 -10.58
CA LEU A 245 7.06 -6.42 -11.23
C LEU A 245 6.84 -6.41 -12.75
N GLU A 246 6.78 -7.57 -13.40
CA GLU A 246 6.44 -7.70 -14.83
C GLU A 246 5.05 -7.09 -15.12
N HIS A 247 4.05 -7.38 -14.30
CA HIS A 247 2.72 -6.77 -14.45
C HIS A 247 2.76 -5.25 -14.26
N ILE A 248 3.49 -4.76 -13.24
CA ILE A 248 3.70 -3.31 -13.05
C ILE A 248 4.37 -2.69 -14.28
N GLN A 249 5.39 -3.34 -14.84
CA GLN A 249 6.05 -2.88 -16.07
C GLN A 249 5.08 -2.75 -17.23
N GLN A 250 4.18 -3.70 -17.40
CA GLN A 250 3.21 -3.68 -18.50
C GLN A 250 2.25 -2.50 -18.42
N ILE A 251 1.78 -2.15 -17.23
CA ILE A 251 0.79 -1.08 -17.02
C ILE A 251 1.40 0.29 -16.73
N LEU A 252 2.68 0.38 -16.38
CA LEU A 252 3.37 1.66 -16.23
C LEU A 252 3.71 2.23 -17.61
N LYS A 253 3.36 3.50 -17.85
CA LYS A 253 3.69 4.20 -19.11
C LYS A 253 5.23 4.33 -19.26
N PRO A 254 5.77 4.40 -20.51
CA PRO A 254 7.16 4.77 -20.73
C PRO A 254 7.48 6.12 -20.06
N GLY A 255 8.61 6.20 -19.36
CA GLY A 255 8.97 7.38 -18.57
C GLY A 255 8.19 7.56 -17.26
N GLY A 256 7.23 6.69 -16.97
CA GLY A 256 6.50 6.65 -15.69
C GLY A 256 7.37 6.23 -14.52
N ALA A 257 6.91 6.54 -13.32
CA ALA A 257 7.65 6.32 -12.06
C ALA A 257 7.10 5.12 -11.27
N LEU A 258 8.02 4.28 -10.77
CA LEU A 258 7.77 3.26 -9.76
C LEU A 258 8.43 3.68 -8.44
N VAL A 259 7.67 3.68 -7.35
CA VAL A 259 8.16 3.97 -6.00
C VAL A 259 7.95 2.72 -5.14
N ILE A 260 9.01 2.24 -4.51
CA ILE A 260 8.95 1.16 -3.53
C ILE A 260 9.33 1.67 -2.13
N GLY A 261 9.24 0.82 -1.11
CA GLY A 261 9.63 1.22 0.25
C GLY A 261 11.13 1.49 0.35
N ILE A 262 11.54 2.44 1.19
CA ILE A 262 12.94 2.89 1.33
C ILE A 262 13.91 1.77 1.77
N HIS A 263 13.40 0.68 2.33
CA HIS A 263 14.16 -0.50 2.74
C HIS A 263 13.97 -1.69 1.79
N GLU A 264 13.27 -1.48 0.69
CA GLU A 264 13.02 -2.50 -0.33
C GLU A 264 14.04 -2.40 -1.46
N ASN A 265 14.20 -3.48 -2.20
CA ASN A 265 14.99 -3.52 -3.43
C ASN A 265 14.19 -4.27 -4.50
N LEU A 266 14.35 -3.86 -5.75
CA LEU A 266 13.81 -4.61 -6.86
C LEU A 266 14.56 -5.96 -6.99
N PRO A 267 13.89 -7.03 -7.44
CA PRO A 267 14.53 -8.31 -7.72
C PRO A 267 15.55 -8.17 -8.87
N PRO A 268 16.48 -9.14 -9.06
CA PRO A 268 17.42 -9.12 -10.18
C PRO A 268 16.72 -9.11 -11.55
N GLY A 269 17.37 -8.58 -12.57
CA GLY A 269 16.87 -8.61 -13.95
C GLY A 269 15.95 -7.43 -14.33
N THR A 270 16.03 -6.31 -13.65
CA THR A 270 15.16 -5.13 -13.85
C THR A 270 15.72 -4.08 -14.81
N ALA A 271 16.33 -4.51 -15.91
CA ALA A 271 16.95 -3.61 -16.92
C ALA A 271 16.02 -2.52 -17.50
N GLN A 272 14.70 -2.68 -17.35
CA GLN A 272 13.71 -1.73 -17.86
C GLN A 272 13.45 -0.54 -16.92
N PHE A 273 14.14 -0.49 -15.78
CA PHE A 273 14.07 0.62 -14.85
C PHE A 273 15.42 1.29 -14.68
N SER A 274 15.48 2.60 -14.86
CA SER A 274 16.60 3.44 -14.45
C SER A 274 16.35 3.99 -13.05
N VAL A 275 17.40 4.17 -12.27
CA VAL A 275 17.30 4.75 -10.92
C VAL A 275 17.08 6.25 -11.04
N TRP A 276 15.98 6.75 -10.46
CA TRP A 276 15.73 8.18 -10.30
C TRP A 276 16.27 8.70 -8.98
N SER A 277 16.07 7.92 -7.91
CA SER A 277 16.67 8.17 -6.60
C SER A 277 16.93 6.84 -5.88
N GLU A 278 18.19 6.45 -5.73
CA GLU A 278 18.56 5.21 -5.03
C GLU A 278 18.17 5.26 -3.55
N ARG A 279 18.46 6.38 -2.89
CA ARG A 279 18.17 6.57 -1.46
C ARG A 279 16.68 6.50 -1.14
N LEU A 280 15.83 7.01 -2.04
CA LEU A 280 14.38 7.09 -1.85
C LEU A 280 13.63 5.98 -2.58
N LYS A 281 14.36 5.10 -3.25
CA LYS A 281 13.82 3.96 -4.00
C LYS A 281 12.75 4.36 -5.03
N VAL A 282 13.09 5.36 -5.81
CA VAL A 282 12.28 5.84 -6.94
C VAL A 282 12.97 5.45 -8.23
N PHE A 283 12.22 4.82 -9.11
CA PHE A 283 12.68 4.29 -10.39
C PHE A 283 11.86 4.86 -11.53
N LYS A 284 12.47 5.02 -12.70
CA LYS A 284 11.82 5.49 -13.90
C LYS A 284 11.80 4.36 -14.93
N LYS A 285 10.66 4.06 -15.52
CA LYS A 285 10.59 3.11 -16.62
C LYS A 285 11.32 3.69 -17.83
N THR A 286 12.28 2.94 -18.36
CA THR A 286 13.03 3.35 -19.57
C THR A 286 12.10 3.43 -20.77
N VAL A 287 12.34 4.41 -21.62
CA VAL A 287 11.68 4.52 -22.94
C VAL A 287 12.47 3.64 -23.90
N ASN A 288 11.84 2.61 -24.43
CA ASN A 288 12.48 1.81 -25.48
C ASN A 288 12.65 2.70 -26.72
N PRO A 289 13.88 2.93 -27.21
CA PRO A 289 14.07 3.79 -28.38
C PRO A 289 13.38 3.26 -29.66
N HIS A 290 12.99 1.98 -29.68
CA HIS A 290 12.36 1.32 -30.86
C HIS A 290 10.82 1.33 -30.85
N SER A 291 10.16 2.01 -29.93
CA SER A 291 8.69 2.12 -29.90
C SER A 291 8.15 3.45 -30.46
N ARG A 292 8.94 4.11 -31.32
CA ARG A 292 8.44 5.19 -32.18
C ARG A 292 8.12 4.59 -33.56
N ILE A 293 6.92 4.09 -33.71
CA ILE A 293 6.25 3.96 -35.01
C ILE A 293 4.81 4.40 -34.83
#